data_14370858b80a180059e16bafc0eb576b
#
_entry.id   14370858b80a180059e16bafc0eb576b
#
_cell.length_a   1.000
_cell.length_b   1.000
_cell.length_c   1.000
_cell.angle_alpha   90.00
_cell.angle_beta   90.00
_cell.angle_gamma   90.00
#
_symmetry.space_group_name_H-M   'P 1'
#
loop_
_entity.id
_entity.type
_entity.pdbx_description
1 polymer ?
#
loop_
_entity_poly.entity_id
_entity_poly.type
_entity_poly.pdbx_seq_one_letter_code
_entity_poly.pdbx_strand_id
1 'polypeptide(L)'
;MIQQQIWKDEIRILITDEQNHGSVQISIPRYECNISGKADALIYALYVDIAYRKQGVAKYLLQLAEQQDRLEGIQVIGLEFDKEESENFVLKWYLKNGYKPFSKRSKLLIKELKE
;
A
#
# COMPACT_ATOMS: atom_id res chain seq x y z
N MET A 1 9.59 -12.41 -2.17
CA MET A 1 9.03 -13.02 -3.40
C MET A 1 7.92 -12.15 -3.93
N ILE A 2 7.89 -11.91 -5.23
CA ILE A 2 6.88 -11.08 -5.87
C ILE A 2 6.10 -11.94 -6.84
N GLN A 3 4.76 -11.96 -6.70
CA GLN A 3 3.86 -12.67 -7.59
C GLN A 3 2.92 -11.67 -8.22
N GLN A 4 2.74 -11.77 -9.53
CA GLN A 4 1.87 -10.87 -10.27
C GLN A 4 0.76 -11.64 -10.95
N GLN A 5 -0.47 -11.14 -10.84
CA GLN A 5 -1.64 -11.68 -11.52
C GLN A 5 -2.27 -10.56 -12.35
N ILE A 6 -2.51 -10.83 -13.62
CA ILE A 6 -3.13 -9.87 -14.52
C ILE A 6 -4.59 -10.24 -14.71
N TRP A 7 -5.48 -9.37 -14.25
CA TRP A 7 -6.92 -9.50 -14.38
C TRP A 7 -7.42 -8.57 -15.47
N LYS A 8 -8.67 -8.72 -15.86
CA LYS A 8 -9.26 -7.89 -16.92
C LYS A 8 -9.18 -6.40 -16.59
N ASP A 9 -9.46 -6.03 -15.35
CA ASP A 9 -9.60 -4.64 -14.89
C ASP A 9 -8.52 -4.18 -13.92
N GLU A 10 -7.63 -5.07 -13.49
CA GLU A 10 -6.54 -4.70 -12.59
C GLU A 10 -5.35 -5.65 -12.71
N ILE A 11 -4.21 -5.17 -12.25
CA ILE A 11 -3.03 -5.99 -12.02
C ILE A 11 -2.85 -6.08 -10.51
N ARG A 12 -2.80 -7.30 -9.99
CA ARG A 12 -2.54 -7.56 -8.57
C ARG A 12 -1.12 -8.04 -8.38
N ILE A 13 -0.43 -7.45 -7.42
CA ILE A 13 0.94 -7.84 -7.09
C ILE A 13 0.97 -8.21 -5.61
N LEU A 14 1.42 -9.42 -5.32
CA LEU A 14 1.64 -9.89 -3.96
C LEU A 14 3.14 -9.88 -3.69
N ILE A 15 3.54 -9.20 -2.62
CA ILE A 15 4.93 -9.15 -2.18
C ILE A 15 5.04 -9.81 -0.82
N THR A 16 5.94 -10.78 -0.70
CA THR A 16 6.23 -11.46 0.55
C THR A 16 7.71 -11.26 0.86
N ASP A 17 8.05 -11.02 2.14
CA ASP A 17 9.46 -10.92 2.52
C ASP A 17 10.15 -12.29 2.37
N GLU A 18 11.48 -12.29 2.34
CA GLU A 18 12.27 -13.49 2.05
C GLU A 18 12.05 -14.60 3.07
N GLN A 19 11.72 -14.25 4.30
CA GLN A 19 11.53 -15.18 5.39
C GLN A 19 10.06 -15.53 5.64
N ASN A 20 9.17 -14.98 4.80
CA ASN A 20 7.73 -15.21 4.88
C ASN A 20 7.12 -14.77 6.23
N HIS A 21 7.61 -13.65 6.79
CA HIS A 21 7.10 -13.08 8.04
C HIS A 21 5.90 -12.17 7.83
N GLY A 22 5.66 -11.75 6.60
CA GLY A 22 4.54 -10.88 6.27
C GLY A 22 4.38 -10.70 4.77
N SER A 23 3.34 -9.96 4.39
CA SER A 23 3.03 -9.72 2.99
C SER A 23 2.30 -8.39 2.82
N VAL A 24 2.30 -7.90 1.59
CA VAL A 24 1.56 -6.71 1.19
C VAL A 24 1.05 -6.93 -0.23
N GLN A 25 -0.11 -6.39 -0.54
CA GLN A 25 -0.69 -6.50 -1.88
C GLN A 25 -0.86 -5.12 -2.49
N ILE A 26 -0.70 -5.05 -3.81
CA ILE A 26 -0.88 -3.85 -4.60
C ILE A 26 -1.93 -4.14 -5.67
N SER A 27 -2.86 -3.20 -5.87
CA SER A 27 -3.80 -3.24 -6.98
C SER A 27 -3.53 -2.05 -7.89
N ILE A 28 -3.27 -2.33 -9.17
CA ILE A 28 -3.07 -1.31 -10.19
C ILE A 28 -4.24 -1.40 -11.16
N PRO A 29 -5.15 -0.42 -11.17
CA PRO A 29 -6.28 -0.42 -12.10
C PRO A 29 -5.79 -0.32 -13.55
N ARG A 30 -6.37 -1.12 -14.44
CA ARG A 30 -6.02 -1.09 -15.88
C ARG A 30 -6.86 -0.10 -16.67
N TYR A 31 -8.00 0.29 -16.10
CA TYR A 31 -8.92 1.24 -16.70
C TYR A 31 -9.32 2.27 -15.66
N GLU A 32 -9.94 3.36 -16.09
CA GLU A 32 -10.44 4.35 -15.15
C GLU A 32 -11.42 3.69 -14.17
N CYS A 33 -11.25 4.01 -12.91
CA CYS A 33 -12.07 3.47 -11.83
C CYS A 33 -12.30 4.56 -10.78
N ASN A 34 -12.96 4.19 -9.67
CA ASN A 34 -13.34 5.14 -8.64
C ASN A 34 -12.16 5.86 -7.96
N ILE A 35 -10.95 5.33 -8.06
CA ILE A 35 -9.76 6.00 -7.52
C ILE A 35 -9.03 6.83 -8.55
N SER A 36 -9.48 6.81 -9.81
CA SER A 36 -8.87 7.58 -10.88
C SER A 36 -8.84 9.07 -10.54
N GLY A 37 -7.67 9.69 -10.70
CA GLY A 37 -7.44 11.09 -10.33
C GLY A 37 -7.07 11.30 -8.87
N LYS A 38 -7.18 10.28 -8.02
CA LYS A 38 -6.81 10.35 -6.61
C LYS A 38 -5.52 9.58 -6.34
N ALA A 39 -5.43 8.36 -6.84
CA ALA A 39 -4.25 7.53 -6.75
C ALA A 39 -4.17 6.65 -7.99
N ASP A 40 -2.96 6.26 -8.36
CA ASP A 40 -2.73 5.41 -9.53
C ASP A 40 -2.72 3.93 -9.17
N ALA A 41 -2.49 3.62 -7.90
CA ALA A 41 -2.50 2.26 -7.38
C ALA A 41 -2.87 2.28 -5.90
N LEU A 42 -3.36 1.15 -5.40
CA LEU A 42 -3.70 0.98 -3.99
C LEU A 42 -2.83 -0.09 -3.35
N ILE A 43 -2.37 0.17 -2.13
CA ILE A 43 -1.80 -0.83 -1.24
C ILE A 43 -2.92 -1.36 -0.35
N TYR A 44 -2.96 -2.67 -0.17
CA TYR A 44 -3.92 -3.29 0.74
C TYR A 44 -3.33 -4.56 1.34
N ALA A 45 -4.00 -5.07 2.39
CA ALA A 45 -3.62 -6.32 3.05
C ALA A 45 -2.15 -6.35 3.51
N LEU A 46 -1.64 -5.21 4.03
CA LEU A 46 -0.33 -5.19 4.68
C LEU A 46 -0.45 -5.96 6.00
N TYR A 47 0.25 -7.09 6.09
CA TYR A 47 0.16 -7.99 7.21
C TYR A 47 1.54 -8.48 7.62
N VAL A 48 1.78 -8.55 8.92
CA VAL A 48 2.99 -9.13 9.52
C VAL A 48 2.55 -10.11 10.58
N ASP A 49 3.12 -11.33 10.57
CA ASP A 49 2.87 -12.33 11.60
C ASP A 49 3.15 -11.75 12.97
N ILE A 50 2.27 -12.06 13.93
CA ILE A 50 2.34 -11.48 15.27
C ILE A 50 3.71 -11.68 15.94
N ALA A 51 4.36 -12.83 15.67
CA ALA A 51 5.67 -13.15 16.23
C ALA A 51 6.79 -12.23 15.72
N TYR A 52 6.57 -11.54 14.60
CA TYR A 52 7.59 -10.73 13.92
C TYR A 52 7.24 -9.25 13.87
N ARG A 53 6.21 -8.83 14.59
CA ARG A 53 5.83 -7.41 14.68
C ARG A 53 6.85 -6.63 15.48
N LYS A 54 6.94 -5.31 15.23
CA LYS A 54 7.89 -4.38 15.88
C LYS A 54 9.35 -4.64 15.53
N GLN A 55 9.61 -5.38 14.46
CA GLN A 55 10.97 -5.67 13.98
C GLN A 55 11.28 -5.01 12.65
N GLY A 56 10.44 -4.09 12.20
CA GLY A 56 10.65 -3.38 10.94
C GLY A 56 10.16 -4.09 9.69
N VAL A 57 9.49 -5.24 9.82
CA VAL A 57 8.99 -6.01 8.66
C VAL A 57 7.94 -5.22 7.90
N ALA A 58 7.00 -4.57 8.61
CA ALA A 58 5.95 -3.78 7.95
C ALA A 58 6.55 -2.63 7.14
N LYS A 59 7.54 -1.92 7.69
CA LYS A 59 8.21 -0.83 6.98
C LYS A 59 8.97 -1.34 5.76
N TYR A 60 9.63 -2.48 5.88
CA TYR A 60 10.33 -3.11 4.76
C TYR A 60 9.36 -3.49 3.64
N LEU A 61 8.22 -4.11 3.99
CA LEU A 61 7.19 -4.48 3.02
C LEU A 61 6.60 -3.25 2.34
N LEU A 62 6.34 -2.18 3.10
CA LEU A 62 5.83 -0.93 2.54
C LEU A 62 6.84 -0.34 1.54
N GLN A 63 8.12 -0.35 1.88
CA GLN A 63 9.17 0.13 0.98
C GLN A 63 9.26 -0.71 -0.29
N LEU A 64 9.13 -2.04 -0.17
CA LEU A 64 9.11 -2.93 -1.33
C LEU A 64 7.91 -2.63 -2.23
N ALA A 65 6.73 -2.38 -1.64
CA ALA A 65 5.54 -2.03 -2.40
C ALA A 65 5.74 -0.72 -3.16
N GLU A 66 6.30 0.30 -2.50
CA GLU A 66 6.58 1.60 -3.12
C GLU A 66 7.60 1.46 -4.25
N GLN A 67 8.64 0.65 -4.05
CA GLN A 67 9.64 0.39 -5.07
C GLN A 67 9.03 -0.32 -6.29
N GLN A 68 8.19 -1.32 -6.06
CA GLN A 68 7.52 -2.03 -7.13
C GLN A 68 6.60 -1.10 -7.93
N ASP A 69 5.87 -0.23 -7.24
CA ASP A 69 5.01 0.75 -7.89
C ASP A 69 5.81 1.73 -8.74
N ARG A 70 6.99 2.16 -8.28
CA ARG A 70 7.87 3.00 -9.10
C ARG A 70 8.31 2.29 -10.38
N LEU A 71 8.61 0.99 -10.30
CA LEU A 71 8.98 0.19 -11.46
C LEU A 71 7.83 0.08 -12.46
N GLU A 72 6.59 0.11 -11.98
CA GLU A 72 5.39 0.08 -12.81
C GLU A 72 4.96 1.47 -13.31
N GLY A 73 5.71 2.51 -12.99
CA GLY A 73 5.41 3.87 -13.42
C GLY A 73 4.35 4.58 -12.59
N ILE A 74 4.02 4.06 -11.42
CA ILE A 74 3.03 4.64 -10.52
C ILE A 74 3.60 5.90 -9.86
N GLN A 75 2.87 7.00 -9.93
CA GLN A 75 3.30 8.27 -9.33
C GLN A 75 2.66 8.55 -7.99
N VAL A 76 1.41 8.15 -7.81
CA VAL A 76 0.67 8.34 -6.56
C VAL A 76 0.13 7.01 -6.10
N ILE A 77 0.52 6.61 -4.90
CA ILE A 77 0.06 5.38 -4.28
C ILE A 77 -0.91 5.75 -3.16
N GLY A 78 -1.96 4.96 -3.00
CA GLY A 78 -2.97 5.19 -1.98
C GLY A 78 -3.25 3.96 -1.16
N LEU A 79 -3.89 4.17 -0.02
CA LEU A 79 -4.46 3.10 0.78
C LEU A 79 -5.71 3.61 1.48
N GLU A 80 -6.66 2.72 1.68
CA GLU A 80 -7.85 3.05 2.44
C GLU A 80 -7.61 2.77 3.91
N PHE A 81 -7.96 3.73 4.75
CA PHE A 81 -7.78 3.64 6.20
C PHE A 81 -9.11 3.93 6.89
N ASP A 82 -9.59 2.99 7.70
CA ASP A 82 -10.81 3.15 8.47
C ASP A 82 -10.47 3.48 9.92
N LYS A 83 -10.77 4.71 10.33
CA LYS A 83 -10.49 5.19 11.69
C LYS A 83 -11.31 4.48 12.75
N GLU A 84 -12.48 3.94 12.40
CA GLU A 84 -13.34 3.23 13.34
C GLU A 84 -12.86 1.82 13.62
N GLU A 85 -12.25 1.18 12.61
CA GLU A 85 -11.76 -0.19 12.70
C GLU A 85 -10.29 -0.29 13.09
N SER A 86 -9.54 0.79 12.94
CA SER A 86 -8.09 0.79 13.11
C SER A 86 -7.68 1.61 14.33
N GLU A 87 -6.60 1.18 14.97
CA GLU A 87 -6.06 1.90 16.11
C GLU A 87 -5.32 3.16 15.69
N ASN A 88 -5.35 4.20 16.54
CA ASN A 88 -4.74 5.50 16.24
C ASN A 88 -3.24 5.42 15.92
N PHE A 89 -2.50 4.49 16.51
CA PHE A 89 -1.08 4.38 16.25
C PHE A 89 -0.81 3.94 14.80
N VAL A 90 -1.73 3.20 14.19
CA VAL A 90 -1.58 2.77 12.79
C VAL A 90 -1.65 3.97 11.86
N LEU A 91 -2.59 4.89 12.09
CA LEU A 91 -2.67 6.13 11.31
C LEU A 91 -1.38 6.95 11.46
N LYS A 92 -0.91 7.13 12.70
CA LYS A 92 0.33 7.87 12.97
C LYS A 92 1.52 7.24 12.26
N TRP A 93 1.55 5.90 12.20
CA TRP A 93 2.61 5.18 11.52
C TRP A 93 2.62 5.47 10.02
N TYR A 94 1.45 5.47 9.37
CA TYR A 94 1.36 5.82 7.95
C TYR A 94 1.76 7.27 7.71
N LEU A 95 1.28 8.20 8.54
CA LEU A 95 1.65 9.61 8.41
C LEU A 95 3.16 9.80 8.54
N LYS A 96 3.79 9.09 9.46
CA LYS A 96 5.24 9.13 9.66
C LYS A 96 6.00 8.58 8.45
N ASN A 97 5.41 7.69 7.69
CA ASN A 97 6.01 7.11 6.48
C ASN A 97 5.66 7.90 5.21
N GLY A 98 5.11 9.09 5.34
CA GLY A 98 4.91 10.02 4.24
C GLY A 98 3.53 9.99 3.62
N TYR A 99 2.60 9.23 4.16
CA TYR A 99 1.21 9.22 3.71
C TYR A 99 0.45 10.38 4.32
N LYS A 100 -0.51 10.92 3.59
CA LYS A 100 -1.37 12.01 4.06
C LYS A 100 -2.80 11.78 3.61
N PRO A 101 -3.81 12.27 4.36
CA PRO A 101 -5.18 12.14 3.91
C PRO A 101 -5.40 12.88 2.59
N PHE A 102 -6.14 12.28 1.68
CA PHE A 102 -6.54 12.93 0.43
C PHE A 102 -7.40 14.17 0.71
N SER A 103 -8.29 14.06 1.69
CA SER A 103 -9.09 15.18 2.17
C SER A 103 -9.49 14.93 3.62
N LYS A 104 -10.08 15.95 4.28
CA LYS A 104 -10.46 15.84 5.70
C LYS A 104 -11.46 14.73 6.00
N ARG A 105 -12.31 14.38 5.03
CA ARG A 105 -13.35 13.37 5.21
C ARG A 105 -13.06 12.07 4.47
N SER A 106 -11.95 12.00 3.77
CA SER A 106 -11.60 10.83 2.99
C SER A 106 -10.97 9.75 3.86
N LYS A 107 -11.33 8.50 3.59
CA LYS A 107 -10.63 7.34 4.14
C LYS A 107 -9.35 7.02 3.37
N LEU A 108 -9.09 7.73 2.28
CA LEU A 108 -7.94 7.51 1.41
C LEU A 108 -6.73 8.28 1.93
N LEU A 109 -5.64 7.58 2.18
CA LEU A 109 -4.32 8.16 2.41
C LEU A 109 -3.52 8.03 1.13
N ILE A 110 -2.76 9.06 0.78
CA ILE A 110 -1.97 9.06 -0.44
C ILE A 110 -0.52 9.42 -0.15
N LYS A 111 0.37 8.96 -1.02
CA LYS A 111 1.78 9.35 -1.03
C LYS A 111 2.25 9.49 -2.48
N GLU A 112 2.91 10.60 -2.77
CA GLU A 112 3.57 10.80 -4.06
C GLU A 112 4.91 10.07 -4.04
N LEU A 113 5.14 9.23 -5.06
CA LEU A 113 6.38 8.48 -5.21
C LEU A 113 7.33 9.30 -6.07
N LYS A 114 8.35 9.87 -5.43
CA LYS A 114 9.37 10.65 -6.13
C LYS A 114 10.57 9.77 -6.45
N GLU A 115 11.08 9.94 -7.64
CA GLU A 115 12.33 9.29 -8.02
C GLU A 115 13.52 9.89 -7.28
#